data_b45b26df841a6d458c8170a5a40aa4cd
#
_entry.id   b45b26df841a6d458c8170a5a40aa4cd
#
_cell.length_a   1.000
_cell.length_b   1.000
_cell.length_c   1.000
_cell.angle_alpha   90.00
_cell.angle_beta   90.00
_cell.angle_gamma   90.00
#
_symmetry.space_group_name_H-M   'P 1'
#
loop_
_entity.id
_entity.type
_entity.pdbx_description
1 polymer ?
#
loop_
_entity_poly.entity_id
_entity_poly.type
_entity_poly.pdbx_seq_one_letter_code
_entity_poly.pdbx_strand_id
1 'polypeptide(L)'
;MNTRIDENGNEIAPSMVWKPSFWDNFKYFINYQMNHMYWRYFMWNFAGRQNDLAGNGEPHLGNWISGIPFIDNPRLGDQSALPDEFGKGNKGHNVFYMLPLILGILGALWQALARCANGSRGIEQFWVVAFLFIMTGIAIILYPNQPPGQPRERDYA
;
A
#
# COMPACT_ATOMS: atom_id res chain seq x y z
N MET A 1 20.20 -34.35 1.95
CA MET A 1 19.47 -34.16 0.68
C MET A 1 18.22 -35.01 0.78
N ASN A 2 17.05 -34.41 0.87
CA ASN A 2 15.79 -35.16 0.92
C ASN A 2 15.33 -35.40 -0.52
N THR A 3 15.57 -36.58 -1.04
CA THR A 3 14.96 -37.08 -2.28
C THR A 3 13.49 -37.40 -1.99
N ARG A 4 12.59 -36.84 -2.77
CA ARG A 4 11.17 -37.27 -2.77
C ARG A 4 11.04 -38.46 -3.72
N ILE A 5 10.38 -39.50 -3.26
CA ILE A 5 10.07 -40.71 -4.04
C ILE A 5 8.60 -40.55 -4.48
N ASP A 6 8.32 -40.82 -5.78
CA ASP A 6 6.94 -40.85 -6.30
C ASP A 6 6.20 -42.13 -5.85
N GLU A 7 4.90 -42.22 -6.11
CA GLU A 7 4.08 -43.38 -5.77
C GLU A 7 4.53 -44.66 -6.47
N ASN A 8 5.40 -44.58 -7.47
CA ASN A 8 5.95 -45.70 -8.22
C ASN A 8 7.39 -46.08 -7.80
N GLY A 9 7.89 -45.43 -6.73
CA GLY A 9 9.23 -45.75 -6.20
C GLY A 9 10.40 -45.13 -6.95
N ASN A 10 10.17 -44.23 -7.89
CA ASN A 10 11.22 -43.54 -8.63
C ASN A 10 11.71 -42.29 -7.87
N GLU A 11 13.01 -42.07 -7.82
CA GLU A 11 13.58 -40.85 -7.28
C GLU A 11 13.22 -39.66 -8.17
N ILE A 12 12.41 -38.77 -7.64
CA ILE A 12 12.17 -37.48 -8.30
C ILE A 12 13.44 -36.65 -8.11
N ALA A 13 14.09 -36.29 -9.23
CA ALA A 13 15.20 -35.34 -9.21
C ALA A 13 14.86 -34.14 -8.37
N PRO A 14 15.74 -33.64 -7.48
CA PRO A 14 15.48 -32.50 -6.66
C PRO A 14 15.06 -31.34 -7.58
N SER A 15 13.78 -31.00 -7.53
CA SER A 15 13.30 -29.80 -8.21
C SER A 15 14.23 -28.68 -7.75
N MET A 16 14.86 -27.98 -8.68
CA MET A 16 15.65 -26.79 -8.35
C MET A 16 14.73 -25.83 -7.63
N VAL A 17 14.74 -25.88 -6.30
CA VAL A 17 14.04 -24.92 -5.49
C VAL A 17 14.83 -23.64 -5.63
N TRP A 18 14.33 -22.76 -6.50
CA TRP A 18 14.88 -21.44 -6.68
C TRP A 18 14.84 -20.70 -5.34
N LYS A 19 16.02 -20.41 -4.78
CA LYS A 19 16.10 -19.64 -3.55
C LYS A 19 16.17 -18.16 -3.95
N PRO A 20 15.19 -17.34 -3.51
CA PRO A 20 15.23 -15.92 -3.81
C PRO A 20 16.49 -15.26 -3.25
N SER A 21 17.10 -14.42 -4.04
CA SER A 21 18.24 -13.59 -3.65
C SER A 21 17.78 -12.49 -2.66
N PHE A 22 18.73 -11.90 -1.93
CA PHE A 22 18.49 -10.72 -1.13
C PHE A 22 17.80 -9.59 -1.93
N TRP A 23 18.22 -9.38 -3.18
CA TRP A 23 17.63 -8.39 -4.07
C TRP A 23 16.19 -8.71 -4.47
N ASP A 24 15.84 -9.98 -4.63
CA ASP A 24 14.47 -10.39 -4.93
C ASP A 24 13.57 -10.14 -3.73
N ASN A 25 14.05 -10.46 -2.53
CA ASN A 25 13.33 -10.15 -1.29
C ASN A 25 13.18 -8.63 -1.09
N PHE A 26 14.19 -7.84 -1.38
CA PHE A 26 14.12 -6.40 -1.29
C PHE A 26 13.15 -5.79 -2.32
N LYS A 27 13.17 -6.26 -3.56
CA LYS A 27 12.19 -5.87 -4.58
C LYS A 27 10.77 -6.24 -4.17
N TYR A 28 10.58 -7.44 -3.62
CA TYR A 28 9.30 -7.88 -3.09
C TYR A 28 8.81 -6.96 -1.96
N PHE A 29 9.68 -6.66 -1.00
CA PHE A 29 9.36 -5.74 0.08
C PHE A 29 8.91 -4.37 -0.43
N ILE A 30 9.66 -3.76 -1.33
CA ILE A 30 9.32 -2.41 -1.84
C ILE A 30 8.07 -2.45 -2.72
N ASN A 31 7.99 -3.37 -3.70
CA ASN A 31 6.92 -3.33 -4.69
C ASN A 31 5.61 -3.90 -4.16
N TYR A 32 5.68 -4.98 -3.39
CA TYR A 32 4.49 -5.64 -2.90
C TYR A 32 4.07 -5.11 -1.53
N GLN A 33 4.93 -5.24 -0.52
CA GLN A 33 4.55 -4.88 0.85
C GLN A 33 4.39 -3.37 1.04
N MET A 34 5.36 -2.57 0.58
CA MET A 34 5.30 -1.12 0.75
C MET A 34 4.37 -0.44 -0.25
N ASN A 35 4.47 -0.77 -1.53
CA ASN A 35 3.70 -0.07 -2.55
C ASN A 35 2.28 -0.64 -2.70
N HIS A 36 2.15 -1.95 -2.97
CA HIS A 36 0.84 -2.54 -3.24
C HIS A 36 -0.01 -2.67 -1.98
N MET A 37 0.54 -3.14 -0.87
CA MET A 37 -0.23 -3.33 0.36
C MET A 37 -0.39 -2.00 1.13
N TYR A 38 0.70 -1.39 1.58
CA TYR A 38 0.62 -0.23 2.47
C TYR A 38 0.24 1.06 1.74
N TRP A 39 1.03 1.46 0.72
CA TRP A 39 0.84 2.75 0.05
C TRP A 39 -0.52 2.86 -0.65
N ARG A 40 -0.95 1.81 -1.32
CA ARG A 40 -2.27 1.76 -1.96
C ARG A 40 -3.38 1.97 -0.95
N TYR A 41 -3.33 1.26 0.18
CA TYR A 41 -4.34 1.39 1.22
C TYR A 41 -4.31 2.75 1.91
N PHE A 42 -3.12 3.25 2.21
CA PHE A 42 -2.94 4.60 2.72
C PHE A 42 -3.60 5.64 1.79
N MET A 43 -3.33 5.56 0.50
CA MET A 43 -3.89 6.48 -0.49
C MET A 43 -5.41 6.32 -0.67
N TRP A 44 -5.99 5.16 -0.39
CA TRP A 44 -7.46 5.01 -0.36
C TRP A 44 -8.12 5.95 0.64
N ASN A 45 -7.48 6.17 1.78
CA ASN A 45 -8.01 7.02 2.84
C ASN A 45 -7.78 8.51 2.59
N PHE A 46 -6.76 8.87 1.81
CA PHE A 46 -6.34 10.26 1.65
C PHE A 46 -6.57 10.83 0.25
N ALA A 47 -6.59 10.00 -0.78
CA ALA A 47 -6.83 10.44 -2.16
C ALA A 47 -8.18 9.98 -2.69
N GLY A 48 -8.49 8.70 -2.54
CA GLY A 48 -9.71 8.08 -2.99
C GLY A 48 -9.50 6.63 -3.44
N ARG A 49 -10.59 5.93 -3.64
CA ARG A 49 -10.63 4.51 -3.95
C ARG A 49 -11.38 4.26 -5.25
N GLN A 50 -10.80 3.49 -6.15
CA GLN A 50 -11.40 3.15 -7.44
C GLN A 50 -12.64 2.26 -7.27
N ASN A 51 -12.50 1.15 -6.55
CA ASN A 51 -13.57 0.20 -6.25
C ASN A 51 -13.17 -0.69 -5.07
N ASP A 52 -14.08 -1.57 -4.61
CA ASP A 52 -13.87 -2.51 -3.52
C ASP A 52 -13.48 -3.92 -3.98
N LEU A 53 -13.15 -4.09 -5.25
CA LEU A 53 -12.74 -5.35 -5.81
C LEU A 53 -11.28 -5.65 -5.44
N ALA A 54 -11.02 -6.87 -5.02
CA ALA A 54 -9.67 -7.31 -4.73
C ALA A 54 -8.87 -7.44 -6.04
N GLY A 55 -7.65 -6.91 -6.06
CA GLY A 55 -6.76 -6.97 -7.20
C GLY A 55 -5.31 -7.11 -6.78
N ASN A 56 -4.48 -7.65 -7.66
CA ASN A 56 -3.03 -7.83 -7.45
C ASN A 56 -2.19 -6.79 -8.20
N GLY A 57 -2.79 -5.65 -8.55
CA GLY A 57 -2.13 -4.57 -9.28
C GLY A 57 -2.69 -4.32 -10.68
N GLU A 58 -3.77 -4.98 -11.07
CA GLU A 58 -4.47 -4.72 -12.32
C GLU A 58 -5.04 -3.29 -12.32
N PRO A 59 -4.97 -2.56 -13.46
CA PRO A 59 -5.36 -1.15 -13.51
C PRO A 59 -6.82 -0.84 -13.17
N HIS A 60 -7.69 -1.85 -13.18
CA HIS A 60 -9.13 -1.72 -12.97
C HIS A 60 -9.64 -2.32 -11.65
N LEU A 61 -8.74 -2.91 -10.84
CA LEU A 61 -9.12 -3.59 -9.60
C LEU A 61 -8.48 -2.96 -8.37
N GLY A 62 -9.29 -2.38 -7.51
CA GLY A 62 -8.92 -1.96 -6.17
C GLY A 62 -7.75 -0.99 -6.06
N ASN A 63 -7.56 -0.12 -7.04
CA ASN A 63 -6.50 0.89 -6.98
C ASN A 63 -6.95 2.14 -6.20
N TRP A 64 -5.99 2.93 -5.75
CA TRP A 64 -6.30 4.27 -5.30
C TRP A 64 -6.43 5.21 -6.51
N ILE A 65 -7.28 6.20 -6.40
CA ILE A 65 -7.47 7.25 -7.41
C ILE A 65 -7.47 8.61 -6.74
N SER A 66 -6.97 9.61 -7.46
CA SER A 66 -7.04 11.00 -7.00
C SER A 66 -8.29 11.73 -7.49
N GLY A 67 -8.91 11.24 -8.57
CA GLY A 67 -9.95 11.93 -9.31
C GLY A 67 -9.42 13.02 -10.23
N ILE A 68 -8.10 13.19 -10.33
CA ILE A 68 -7.44 14.15 -11.19
C ILE A 68 -6.85 13.39 -12.38
N PRO A 69 -7.38 13.56 -13.62
CA PRO A 69 -6.95 12.78 -14.79
C PRO A 69 -5.45 12.86 -15.07
N PHE A 70 -4.83 14.01 -14.80
CA PHE A 70 -3.39 14.20 -14.97
C PHE A 70 -2.54 13.26 -14.09
N ILE A 71 -3.05 12.88 -12.91
CA ILE A 71 -2.37 11.97 -11.97
C ILE A 71 -2.75 10.52 -12.25
N ASP A 72 -4.03 10.27 -12.53
CA ASP A 72 -4.57 8.92 -12.63
C ASP A 72 -4.29 8.27 -13.99
N ASN A 73 -4.43 9.00 -15.10
CA ASN A 73 -4.29 8.45 -16.45
C ASN A 73 -2.91 7.85 -16.76
N PRO A 74 -1.77 8.46 -16.38
CA PRO A 74 -0.47 7.87 -16.63
C PRO A 74 -0.25 6.54 -15.87
N ARG A 75 -0.99 6.31 -14.80
CA ARG A 75 -0.82 5.17 -13.91
C ARG A 75 -1.83 4.06 -14.15
N LEU A 76 -3.08 4.40 -14.41
CA LEU A 76 -4.20 3.46 -14.50
C LEU A 76 -4.92 3.48 -15.86
N GLY A 77 -4.52 4.40 -16.75
CA GLY A 77 -5.27 4.66 -17.98
C GLY A 77 -6.52 5.52 -17.74
N ASP A 78 -7.29 5.72 -18.80
CA ASP A 78 -8.48 6.56 -18.74
C ASP A 78 -9.58 5.92 -17.90
N GLN A 79 -9.82 6.49 -16.73
CA GLN A 79 -10.81 6.01 -15.77
C GLN A 79 -12.25 6.29 -16.22
N SER A 80 -12.45 7.18 -17.18
CA SER A 80 -13.77 7.46 -17.75
C SER A 80 -14.26 6.37 -18.71
N ALA A 81 -13.33 5.57 -19.25
CA ALA A 81 -13.62 4.47 -20.16
C ALA A 81 -13.93 3.15 -19.44
N LEU A 82 -13.82 3.11 -18.10
CA LEU A 82 -14.14 1.92 -17.33
C LEU A 82 -15.66 1.69 -17.27
N PRO A 83 -16.11 0.41 -17.38
CA PRO A 83 -17.49 0.06 -17.07
C PRO A 83 -17.89 0.51 -15.65
N ASP A 84 -19.17 0.85 -15.47
CA ASP A 84 -19.67 1.38 -14.20
C ASP A 84 -19.40 0.44 -13.00
N GLU A 85 -19.39 -0.86 -13.21
CA GLU A 85 -19.10 -1.86 -12.18
C GLU A 85 -17.70 -1.73 -11.58
N PHE A 86 -16.72 -1.29 -12.37
CA PHE A 86 -15.32 -1.09 -11.96
C PHE A 86 -15.01 0.36 -11.60
N GLY A 87 -15.90 1.28 -11.91
CA GLY A 87 -15.73 2.71 -11.74
C GLY A 87 -16.79 3.34 -10.83
N LYS A 88 -17.41 4.39 -11.32
CA LYS A 88 -18.34 5.25 -10.58
C LYS A 88 -19.58 4.53 -10.03
N GLY A 89 -20.01 3.43 -10.67
CA GLY A 89 -21.15 2.63 -10.21
C GLY A 89 -20.82 1.67 -9.06
N ASN A 90 -19.55 1.48 -8.75
CA ASN A 90 -19.15 0.61 -7.65
C ASN A 90 -19.36 1.29 -6.29
N LYS A 91 -19.92 0.56 -5.31
CA LYS A 91 -20.22 1.09 -3.96
C LYS A 91 -18.97 1.52 -3.19
N GLY A 92 -17.82 0.95 -3.50
CA GLY A 92 -16.55 1.31 -2.90
C GLY A 92 -15.86 2.51 -3.54
N HIS A 93 -16.43 3.05 -4.63
CA HIS A 93 -15.85 4.20 -5.33
C HIS A 93 -15.98 5.47 -4.50
N ASN A 94 -14.86 6.14 -4.25
CA ASN A 94 -14.86 7.47 -3.67
C ASN A 94 -13.68 8.29 -4.18
N VAL A 95 -13.83 9.61 -4.17
CA VAL A 95 -12.81 10.54 -4.66
C VAL A 95 -12.71 11.73 -3.73
N PHE A 96 -11.52 11.95 -3.17
CA PHE A 96 -11.26 13.05 -2.25
C PHE A 96 -10.38 14.15 -2.85
N TYR A 97 -9.96 14.02 -4.11
CA TYR A 97 -9.08 14.98 -4.80
C TYR A 97 -7.79 15.29 -4.04
N MET A 98 -7.28 14.31 -3.30
CA MET A 98 -6.11 14.44 -2.41
C MET A 98 -6.24 15.52 -1.32
N LEU A 99 -7.41 16.08 -1.08
CA LEU A 99 -7.61 17.13 -0.09
C LEU A 99 -7.21 16.72 1.34
N PRO A 100 -7.60 15.53 1.84
CA PRO A 100 -7.16 15.08 3.16
C PRO A 100 -5.64 14.95 3.26
N LEU A 101 -4.97 14.49 2.20
CA LEU A 101 -3.52 14.38 2.16
C LEU A 101 -2.85 15.74 2.24
N ILE A 102 -3.29 16.68 1.42
CA ILE A 102 -2.75 18.05 1.39
C ILE A 102 -2.94 18.72 2.75
N LEU A 103 -4.13 18.64 3.33
CA LEU A 103 -4.42 19.21 4.64
C LEU A 103 -3.60 18.55 5.75
N GLY A 104 -3.41 17.23 5.68
CA GLY A 104 -2.56 16.50 6.61
C GLY A 104 -1.09 16.94 6.54
N ILE A 105 -0.55 17.09 5.33
CA ILE A 105 0.82 17.60 5.12
C ILE A 105 0.96 19.04 5.63
N LEU A 106 0.02 19.92 5.28
CA LEU A 106 0.03 21.30 5.75
C LEU A 106 -0.07 21.38 7.28
N GLY A 107 -0.93 20.56 7.90
CA GLY A 107 -1.03 20.48 9.35
C GLY A 107 0.26 19.98 10.01
N ALA A 108 0.91 18.96 9.43
CA ALA A 108 2.18 18.45 9.91
C ALA A 108 3.30 19.50 9.80
N LEU A 109 3.38 20.20 8.67
CA LEU A 109 4.33 21.31 8.48
C LEU A 109 4.08 22.46 9.46
N TRP A 110 2.81 22.83 9.62
CA TRP A 110 2.43 23.85 10.59
C TRP A 110 2.87 23.44 12.00
N GLN A 111 2.58 22.24 12.44
CA GLN A 111 2.98 21.74 13.76
C GLN A 111 4.48 21.71 13.95
N ALA A 112 5.23 21.30 12.92
CA ALA A 112 6.70 21.28 12.98
C ALA A 112 7.32 22.66 13.08
N LEU A 113 6.72 23.68 12.45
CA LEU A 113 7.25 25.04 12.37
C LEU A 113 6.67 25.98 13.43
N ALA A 114 5.49 25.67 13.99
CA ALA A 114 4.80 26.53 14.94
C ALA A 114 5.55 26.66 16.27
N ARG A 115 5.48 27.84 16.85
CA ARG A 115 5.92 28.11 18.22
C ARG A 115 4.68 28.24 19.10
N CYS A 116 4.66 27.49 20.19
CA CYS A 116 3.60 27.64 21.18
C CYS A 116 3.74 28.95 21.96
N ALA A 117 2.64 29.47 22.51
CA ALA A 117 2.61 30.71 23.26
C ALA A 117 3.55 30.72 24.50
N ASN A 118 3.84 29.55 25.06
CA ASN A 118 4.77 29.33 26.18
C ASN A 118 6.22 29.16 25.74
N GLY A 119 6.58 29.44 24.49
CA GLY A 119 7.94 29.39 23.96
C GLY A 119 8.44 28.00 23.57
N SER A 120 7.71 26.91 23.85
CA SER A 120 8.04 25.58 23.37
C SER A 120 7.82 25.45 21.85
N ARG A 121 8.65 24.62 21.21
CA ARG A 121 8.50 24.36 19.76
C ARG A 121 7.51 23.22 19.55
N GLY A 122 6.63 23.36 18.57
CA GLY A 122 5.71 22.30 18.14
C GLY A 122 6.39 21.06 17.57
N ILE A 123 7.70 21.16 17.28
CA ILE A 123 8.53 20.08 16.75
C ILE A 123 8.56 18.84 17.66
N GLU A 124 8.50 19.01 18.97
CA GLU A 124 8.48 17.88 19.91
C GLU A 124 7.22 17.05 19.74
N GLN A 125 6.07 17.72 19.67
CA GLN A 125 4.79 17.06 19.43
C GLN A 125 4.70 16.45 18.03
N PHE A 126 5.28 17.15 17.03
CA PHE A 126 5.40 16.61 15.68
C PHE A 126 6.13 15.27 15.66
N TRP A 127 7.28 15.16 16.34
CA TRP A 127 8.03 13.92 16.39
C TRP A 127 7.30 12.78 17.10
N VAL A 128 6.53 13.08 18.14
CA VAL A 128 5.69 12.07 18.81
C VAL A 128 4.64 11.51 17.84
N VAL A 129 3.93 12.39 17.12
CA VAL A 129 2.92 11.99 16.14
C VAL A 129 3.55 11.24 14.95
N ALA A 130 4.68 11.75 14.43
CA ALA A 130 5.39 11.11 13.32
C ALA A 130 5.90 9.71 13.70
N PHE A 131 6.47 9.57 14.88
CA PHE A 131 6.93 8.28 15.38
C PHE A 131 5.76 7.30 15.59
N LEU A 132 4.66 7.77 16.16
CA LEU A 132 3.45 6.97 16.29
C LEU A 132 2.93 6.50 14.94
N PHE A 133 2.87 7.38 13.95
CA PHE A 133 2.46 7.05 12.58
C PHE A 133 3.37 5.98 11.94
N ILE A 134 4.68 6.10 12.10
CA ILE A 134 5.66 5.12 11.59
C ILE A 134 5.48 3.78 12.31
N MET A 135 5.32 3.77 13.62
CA MET A 135 5.20 2.55 14.41
C MET A 135 3.87 1.83 14.17
N THR A 136 2.79 2.54 14.02
CA THR A 136 1.47 1.93 13.76
C THR A 136 1.26 1.53 12.29
N GLY A 137 2.01 2.11 11.37
CA GLY A 137 1.94 1.80 9.94
C GLY A 137 3.10 0.90 9.50
N ILE A 138 4.26 1.49 9.25
CA ILE A 138 5.40 0.81 8.61
C ILE A 138 5.96 -0.33 9.47
N ALA A 139 6.04 -0.15 10.79
CA ALA A 139 6.58 -1.19 11.67
C ALA A 139 5.70 -2.45 11.69
N ILE A 140 4.38 -2.30 11.55
CA ILE A 140 3.46 -3.43 11.45
C ILE A 140 3.73 -4.27 10.20
N ILE A 141 4.12 -3.64 9.09
CA ILE A 141 4.47 -4.35 7.85
C ILE A 141 5.78 -5.11 7.99
N LEU A 142 6.78 -4.48 8.63
CA LEU A 142 8.10 -5.08 8.84
C LEU A 142 8.06 -6.29 9.77
N TYR A 143 7.24 -6.22 10.82
CA TYR A 143 7.22 -7.25 11.85
C TYR A 143 6.66 -8.61 11.38
N PRO A 144 5.49 -8.70 10.72
CA PRO A 144 4.95 -9.97 10.26
C PRO A 144 5.67 -10.55 9.05
N ASN A 145 6.28 -9.72 8.21
CA ASN A 145 6.93 -10.11 6.93
C ASN A 145 6.09 -11.14 6.16
N GLN A 146 4.85 -10.81 5.87
CA GLN A 146 3.87 -11.77 5.35
C GLN A 146 4.19 -12.25 3.94
N PRO A 147 3.97 -13.56 3.67
CA PRO A 147 4.16 -14.14 2.35
C PRO A 147 3.12 -13.62 1.34
N PRO A 148 3.43 -13.67 0.02
CA PRO A 148 2.50 -13.27 -1.03
C PRO A 148 1.21 -14.11 -0.97
N GLY A 149 0.08 -13.46 -1.23
CA GLY A 149 -1.22 -14.12 -1.31
C GLY A 149 -2.00 -14.22 0.00
N GLN A 150 -1.53 -13.65 1.08
CA GLN A 150 -2.35 -13.50 2.28
C GLN A 150 -3.33 -12.32 2.10
N PRO A 151 -4.66 -12.57 2.18
CA PRO A 151 -5.66 -11.65 1.63
C PRO A 151 -6.07 -10.49 2.56
N ARG A 152 -5.38 -10.25 3.67
CA ARG A 152 -5.85 -9.28 4.66
C ARG A 152 -5.13 -7.95 4.59
N GLU A 153 -5.32 -7.24 3.50
CA GLU A 153 -4.85 -5.86 3.34
C GLU A 153 -5.43 -4.92 4.41
N ARG A 154 -6.59 -5.25 4.97
CA ARG A 154 -7.27 -4.47 6.02
C ARG A 154 -6.55 -4.45 7.34
N ASP A 155 -5.68 -5.39 7.59
CA ASP A 155 -5.00 -5.54 8.88
C ASP A 155 -3.75 -4.64 8.97
N TYR A 156 -3.41 -3.89 7.90
CA TYR A 156 -2.20 -3.07 7.79
C TYR A 156 -2.44 -1.56 7.79
N ALA A 157 -3.66 -1.13 7.99
CA ALA A 157 -3.97 0.31 7.92
C ALA A 157 -4.57 0.84 9.21
#